data_ec1bc7f6cce37d9d04327853872a7bea
#
_entry.id   ec1bc7f6cce37d9d04327853872a7bea
#
_cell.length_a   1.000
_cell.length_b   1.000
_cell.length_c   1.000
_cell.angle_alpha   90.00
_cell.angle_beta   90.00
_cell.angle_gamma   90.00
#
_symmetry.space_group_name_H-M   'P 1'
#
loop_
_entity.id
_entity.type
_entity.pdbx_description
1 polymer ?
#
loop_
_entity_poly.entity_id
_entity_poly.type
_entity_poly.pdbx_seq_one_letter_code
_entity_poly.pdbx_strand_id
1 'polypeptide(L)'
;MPDMVQIGNEINGGMLWPDGKSYGLDGREFDRLASLLKSAIKGFKEAATDSECKVMLHLAQGTKQDAFKWWFDEITSRKVDFDIIGMSMYTWQDGPISALKDNIKWVKQTYKKDVIVVEGSYPYTLRSEDRLLNDFTKADEYRAGYSATVEGQYLYLKDLLEGIDEAGGSGFFYWEAAWKTGKDITWATEAGMHYIKCGRECQTGNTRENQALFDKDGKALPALKVFNN
;
A
#
# COMPACT_ATOMS: atom_id res chain seq x y z
N MET A 1 -6.39 -9.92 20.53
CA MET A 1 -6.97 -8.90 19.62
C MET A 1 -5.84 -8.26 18.85
N PRO A 2 -6.03 -7.81 17.60
CA PRO A 2 -5.00 -7.03 16.91
C PRO A 2 -4.89 -5.62 17.52
N ASP A 3 -3.72 -4.98 17.37
CA ASP A 3 -3.51 -3.59 17.80
C ASP A 3 -4.24 -2.60 16.88
N MET A 4 -4.44 -2.98 15.62
CA MET A 4 -5.16 -2.17 14.63
C MET A 4 -5.84 -3.05 13.57
N VAL A 5 -6.88 -2.51 12.94
CA VAL A 5 -7.57 -3.09 11.79
C VAL A 5 -7.63 -2.09 10.65
N GLN A 6 -7.30 -2.53 9.45
CA GLN A 6 -7.50 -1.76 8.22
C GLN A 6 -8.84 -2.15 7.59
N ILE A 7 -9.73 -1.18 7.43
CA ILE A 7 -11.03 -1.38 6.76
C ILE A 7 -10.89 -1.01 5.28
N GLY A 8 -10.81 -2.04 4.47
CA GLY A 8 -10.55 -1.93 3.03
C GLY A 8 -9.07 -1.74 2.70
N ASN A 9 -8.70 -1.91 1.43
CA ASN A 9 -7.37 -1.73 0.90
C ASN A 9 -7.43 -0.80 -0.31
N GLU A 10 -6.62 0.28 -0.29
CA GLU A 10 -6.55 1.25 -1.39
C GLU A 10 -7.92 1.73 -1.88
N ILE A 11 -8.78 2.14 -0.96
CA ILE A 11 -10.18 2.45 -1.20
C ILE A 11 -10.41 3.84 -1.82
N ASN A 12 -9.46 4.34 -2.61
CA ASN A 12 -9.61 5.59 -3.38
C ASN A 12 -10.89 5.58 -4.22
N GLY A 13 -11.15 4.49 -4.93
CA GLY A 13 -12.36 4.26 -5.72
C GLY A 13 -13.55 3.73 -4.92
N GLY A 14 -13.43 3.65 -3.59
CA GLY A 14 -14.42 3.01 -2.73
C GLY A 14 -14.22 1.49 -2.60
N MET A 15 -15.22 0.81 -2.06
CA MET A 15 -15.20 -0.64 -1.79
C MET A 15 -16.57 -1.26 -2.04
N LEU A 16 -16.64 -2.60 -2.12
CA LEU A 16 -17.88 -3.36 -2.30
C LEU A 16 -18.73 -2.84 -3.47
N TRP A 17 -18.12 -2.75 -4.64
CA TRP A 17 -18.78 -2.27 -5.85
C TRP A 17 -19.95 -3.17 -6.26
N PRO A 18 -21.05 -2.59 -6.80
CA PRO A 18 -21.22 -1.16 -7.20
C PRO A 18 -21.61 -0.23 -6.06
N ASP A 19 -21.99 -0.72 -4.87
CA ASP A 19 -22.69 0.05 -3.85
C ASP A 19 -21.80 1.10 -3.16
N GLY A 20 -20.56 0.75 -2.85
CA GLY A 20 -19.63 1.61 -2.12
C GLY A 20 -18.59 2.33 -3.00
N LYS A 21 -18.92 2.67 -4.24
CA LYS A 21 -18.06 3.53 -5.06
C LYS A 21 -17.92 4.92 -4.43
N SER A 22 -16.72 5.51 -4.55
CA SER A 22 -16.47 6.92 -4.17
C SER A 22 -16.79 7.91 -5.30
N TYR A 23 -17.15 7.43 -6.48
CA TYR A 23 -17.42 8.22 -7.68
C TYR A 23 -18.64 7.68 -8.42
N GLY A 24 -19.32 8.57 -9.16
CA GLY A 24 -20.51 8.25 -9.93
C GLY A 24 -21.19 9.50 -10.43
N LEU A 25 -22.50 9.42 -10.66
CA LEU A 25 -23.28 10.52 -11.24
C LEU A 25 -24.49 10.93 -10.38
N ASP A 26 -24.79 10.25 -9.29
CA ASP A 26 -25.97 10.54 -8.47
C ASP A 26 -25.69 11.44 -7.24
N GLY A 27 -24.41 11.77 -6.99
CA GLY A 27 -23.97 12.64 -5.89
C GLY A 27 -24.12 12.03 -4.50
N ARG A 28 -24.44 10.74 -4.39
CA ARG A 28 -24.63 10.00 -3.13
C ARG A 28 -23.59 8.92 -2.89
N GLU A 29 -22.54 8.89 -3.67
CA GLU A 29 -21.51 7.88 -3.65
C GLU A 29 -20.86 7.81 -2.27
N PHE A 30 -20.41 8.94 -1.75
CA PHE A 30 -19.79 9.00 -0.43
C PHE A 30 -20.78 8.76 0.72
N ASP A 31 -22.08 9.00 0.54
CA ASP A 31 -23.09 8.63 1.56
C ASP A 31 -23.16 7.11 1.73
N ARG A 32 -23.18 6.39 0.59
CA ARG A 32 -23.19 4.92 0.60
C ARG A 32 -21.87 4.36 1.12
N LEU A 33 -20.74 4.85 0.63
CA LEU A 33 -19.42 4.43 1.10
C LEU A 33 -19.26 4.66 2.63
N ALA A 34 -19.62 5.84 3.11
CA ALA A 34 -19.56 6.15 4.53
C ALA A 34 -20.47 5.24 5.37
N SER A 35 -21.65 4.87 4.85
CA SER A 35 -22.53 3.92 5.52
C SER A 35 -21.90 2.53 5.65
N LEU A 36 -21.27 2.04 4.58
CA LEU A 36 -20.55 0.77 4.58
C LEU A 36 -19.37 0.78 5.56
N LEU A 37 -18.55 1.83 5.53
CA LEU A 37 -17.43 2.00 6.45
C LEU A 37 -17.89 2.04 7.92
N LYS A 38 -18.94 2.79 8.22
CA LYS A 38 -19.53 2.84 9.58
C LYS A 38 -20.04 1.49 10.03
N SER A 39 -20.66 0.70 9.15
CA SER A 39 -21.15 -0.64 9.46
C SER A 39 -19.99 -1.60 9.77
N ALA A 40 -18.92 -1.56 8.96
CA ALA A 40 -17.73 -2.36 9.20
C ALA A 40 -17.04 -2.00 10.52
N ILE A 41 -16.86 -0.70 10.78
CA ILE A 41 -16.26 -0.18 12.03
C ILE A 41 -17.11 -0.58 13.24
N LYS A 42 -18.42 -0.46 13.13
CA LYS A 42 -19.35 -0.87 14.20
C LYS A 42 -19.21 -2.35 14.52
N GLY A 43 -19.28 -3.22 13.51
CA GLY A 43 -19.13 -4.67 13.71
C GLY A 43 -17.78 -5.05 14.30
N PHE A 44 -16.71 -4.38 13.88
CA PHE A 44 -15.40 -4.57 14.47
C PHE A 44 -15.38 -4.15 15.96
N LYS A 45 -15.86 -2.93 16.29
CA LYS A 45 -15.88 -2.42 17.68
C LYS A 45 -16.78 -3.27 18.59
N GLU A 46 -17.86 -3.83 18.08
CA GLU A 46 -18.72 -4.75 18.85
C GLU A 46 -18.03 -6.10 19.14
N ALA A 47 -17.17 -6.57 18.23
CA ALA A 47 -16.41 -7.79 18.44
C ALA A 47 -15.11 -7.58 19.24
N ALA A 48 -14.57 -6.38 19.23
CA ALA A 48 -13.36 -6.03 19.95
C ALA A 48 -13.65 -5.92 21.45
N THR A 49 -13.07 -6.83 22.23
CA THR A 49 -13.16 -6.80 23.71
C THR A 49 -12.19 -5.78 24.31
N ASP A 50 -11.24 -5.28 23.51
CA ASP A 50 -10.26 -4.28 23.88
C ASP A 50 -10.57 -2.96 23.15
N SER A 51 -10.73 -1.89 23.92
CA SER A 51 -11.05 -0.55 23.41
C SER A 51 -9.86 0.16 22.74
N GLU A 52 -8.64 -0.39 22.86
CA GLU A 52 -7.42 0.24 22.33
C GLU A 52 -7.15 -0.11 20.87
N CYS A 53 -7.86 -1.08 20.29
CA CYS A 53 -7.65 -1.45 18.89
C CYS A 53 -8.06 -0.32 17.93
N LYS A 54 -7.10 0.16 17.15
CA LYS A 54 -7.27 1.30 16.24
C LYS A 54 -7.86 0.90 14.89
N VAL A 55 -8.63 1.80 14.31
CA VAL A 55 -9.22 1.65 12.97
C VAL A 55 -8.43 2.49 11.97
N MET A 56 -8.01 1.87 10.87
CA MET A 56 -7.29 2.52 9.79
C MET A 56 -8.10 2.51 8.49
N LEU A 57 -8.05 3.62 7.75
CA LEU A 57 -8.52 3.73 6.37
C LEU A 57 -7.30 3.96 5.46
N HIS A 58 -7.23 3.24 4.35
CA HIS A 58 -6.05 3.18 3.49
C HIS A 58 -6.33 3.64 2.06
N LEU A 59 -5.54 4.60 1.59
CA LEU A 59 -5.54 5.08 0.21
C LEU A 59 -4.20 4.80 -0.49
N ALA A 60 -4.29 4.47 -1.77
CA ALA A 60 -3.13 4.46 -2.68
C ALA A 60 -2.61 5.87 -2.95
N GLN A 61 -1.41 5.93 -3.56
CA GLN A 61 -0.82 7.16 -4.07
C GLN A 61 -0.51 8.18 -2.98
N GLY A 62 0.24 7.77 -1.97
CA GLY A 62 0.57 8.59 -0.78
C GLY A 62 1.16 9.97 -1.04
N THR A 63 1.66 10.25 -2.25
CA THR A 63 2.18 11.58 -2.64
C THR A 63 1.10 12.54 -3.17
N LYS A 64 -0.13 12.08 -3.42
CA LYS A 64 -1.18 12.87 -4.08
C LYS A 64 -2.07 13.57 -3.06
N GLN A 65 -1.59 14.68 -2.50
CA GLN A 65 -2.28 15.44 -1.46
C GLN A 65 -3.73 15.81 -1.83
N ASP A 66 -3.98 16.24 -3.08
CA ASP A 66 -5.34 16.61 -3.52
C ASP A 66 -6.32 15.42 -3.49
N ALA A 67 -5.84 14.20 -3.83
CA ALA A 67 -6.66 12.99 -3.74
C ALA A 67 -7.00 12.65 -2.29
N PHE A 68 -6.03 12.77 -1.38
CA PHE A 68 -6.25 12.60 0.06
C PHE A 68 -7.21 13.65 0.60
N LYS A 69 -7.02 14.91 0.21
CA LYS A 69 -7.91 16.00 0.61
C LYS A 69 -9.35 15.72 0.19
N TRP A 70 -9.58 15.47 -1.09
CA TRP A 70 -10.91 15.19 -1.63
C TRP A 70 -11.57 14.02 -0.88
N TRP A 71 -10.87 12.92 -0.73
CA TRP A 71 -11.45 11.70 -0.15
C TRP A 71 -11.72 11.83 1.35
N PHE A 72 -10.75 12.32 2.12
CA PHE A 72 -10.90 12.43 3.58
C PHE A 72 -11.80 13.58 4.00
N ASP A 73 -11.90 14.66 3.25
CA ASP A 73 -12.92 15.72 3.49
C ASP A 73 -14.32 15.14 3.40
N GLU A 74 -14.60 14.31 2.37
CA GLU A 74 -15.89 13.65 2.20
C GLU A 74 -16.23 12.66 3.32
N ILE A 75 -15.25 11.89 3.76
CA ILE A 75 -15.43 10.88 4.82
C ILE A 75 -15.56 11.51 6.21
N THR A 76 -14.75 12.52 6.51
CA THR A 76 -14.81 13.21 7.81
C THR A 76 -16.06 14.04 7.95
N SER A 77 -16.53 14.71 6.88
CA SER A 77 -17.81 15.44 6.91
C SER A 77 -18.98 14.52 7.25
N ARG A 78 -18.90 13.24 6.87
CA ARG A 78 -19.90 12.21 7.18
C ARG A 78 -19.69 11.52 8.52
N LYS A 79 -18.72 11.99 9.31
CA LYS A 79 -18.45 11.48 10.67
C LYS A 79 -18.17 9.97 10.70
N VAL A 80 -17.35 9.50 9.76
CA VAL A 80 -16.77 8.14 9.84
C VAL A 80 -15.66 8.19 10.91
N ASP A 81 -15.75 7.31 11.90
CA ASP A 81 -14.86 7.30 13.05
C ASP A 81 -13.68 6.34 12.82
N PHE A 82 -12.50 6.89 12.54
CA PHE A 82 -11.25 6.15 12.34
C PHE A 82 -10.09 6.85 13.04
N ASP A 83 -8.98 6.14 13.24
CA ASP A 83 -7.84 6.58 14.04
C ASP A 83 -6.59 6.86 13.19
N ILE A 84 -6.38 6.08 12.13
CA ILE A 84 -5.15 6.06 11.34
C ILE A 84 -5.47 6.27 9.86
N ILE A 85 -4.62 7.02 9.17
CA ILE A 85 -4.60 7.12 7.72
C ILE A 85 -3.44 6.28 7.19
N GLY A 86 -3.76 5.22 6.43
CA GLY A 86 -2.83 4.38 5.70
C GLY A 86 -2.54 4.95 4.32
N MET A 87 -1.28 4.85 3.87
CA MET A 87 -0.82 5.30 2.55
C MET A 87 -0.02 4.20 1.86
N SER A 88 -0.22 3.99 0.54
CA SER A 88 0.74 3.26 -0.29
C SER A 88 1.79 4.21 -0.84
N MET A 89 3.03 3.71 -1.01
CA MET A 89 4.13 4.45 -1.61
C MET A 89 4.96 3.59 -2.55
N TYR A 90 4.82 3.86 -3.83
CA TYR A 90 5.63 3.28 -4.90
C TYR A 90 6.28 4.43 -5.70
N THR A 91 7.52 4.79 -5.37
CA THR A 91 8.13 6.03 -5.85
C THR A 91 8.19 6.16 -7.37
N TRP A 92 8.27 5.03 -8.11
CA TRP A 92 8.26 5.06 -9.58
C TRP A 92 6.87 5.33 -10.20
N GLN A 93 5.80 5.18 -9.42
CA GLN A 93 4.40 5.45 -9.83
C GLN A 93 3.88 6.74 -9.20
N ASP A 94 4.15 6.93 -7.91
CA ASP A 94 3.52 7.97 -7.10
C ASP A 94 4.30 9.28 -7.13
N GLY A 95 5.63 9.20 -7.23
CA GLY A 95 6.52 10.35 -7.21
C GLY A 95 7.55 10.30 -6.09
N PRO A 96 8.26 11.40 -5.80
CA PRO A 96 9.40 11.40 -4.91
C PRO A 96 8.98 11.29 -3.42
N ILE A 97 9.90 10.79 -2.59
CA ILE A 97 9.74 10.69 -1.13
C ILE A 97 9.45 12.07 -0.50
N SER A 98 10.00 13.17 -1.06
CA SER A 98 9.71 14.53 -0.59
C SER A 98 8.22 14.86 -0.64
N ALA A 99 7.53 14.49 -1.72
CA ALA A 99 6.08 14.70 -1.85
C ALA A 99 5.27 13.84 -0.85
N LEU A 100 5.73 12.62 -0.56
CA LEU A 100 5.15 11.81 0.51
C LEU A 100 5.30 12.50 1.87
N LYS A 101 6.51 12.99 2.19
CA LYS A 101 6.77 13.74 3.44
C LYS A 101 5.83 14.92 3.61
N ASP A 102 5.67 15.71 2.54
CA ASP A 102 4.80 16.88 2.56
C ASP A 102 3.34 16.47 2.80
N ASN A 103 2.88 15.39 2.15
CA ASN A 103 1.52 14.90 2.34
C ASN A 103 1.31 14.31 3.75
N ILE A 104 2.26 13.55 4.31
CA ILE A 104 2.17 13.05 5.69
C ILE A 104 2.00 14.22 6.67
N LYS A 105 2.86 15.24 6.57
CA LYS A 105 2.78 16.44 7.43
C LYS A 105 1.44 17.13 7.31
N TRP A 106 0.99 17.34 6.08
CA TRP A 106 -0.28 18.01 5.79
C TRP A 106 -1.48 17.22 6.34
N VAL A 107 -1.54 15.90 6.10
CA VAL A 107 -2.61 15.02 6.60
C VAL A 107 -2.67 15.04 8.11
N LYS A 108 -1.54 14.90 8.79
CA LYS A 108 -1.48 14.97 10.26
C LYS A 108 -1.96 16.31 10.81
N GLN A 109 -1.56 17.41 10.17
CA GLN A 109 -2.00 18.75 10.58
C GLN A 109 -3.48 18.97 10.35
N THR A 110 -4.02 18.46 9.23
CA THR A 110 -5.41 18.70 8.81
C THR A 110 -6.40 17.82 9.58
N TYR A 111 -6.16 16.51 9.59
CA TYR A 111 -7.12 15.55 10.14
C TYR A 111 -6.83 15.13 11.58
N LYS A 112 -5.68 15.49 12.14
CA LYS A 112 -5.24 15.13 13.51
C LYS A 112 -5.25 13.61 13.74
N LYS A 113 -4.84 12.84 12.72
CA LYS A 113 -4.76 11.40 12.73
C LYS A 113 -3.30 10.94 12.62
N ASP A 114 -3.01 9.76 13.14
CA ASP A 114 -1.75 9.09 12.88
C ASP A 114 -1.66 8.69 11.41
N VAL A 115 -0.45 8.63 10.88
CA VAL A 115 -0.20 8.22 9.49
C VAL A 115 0.81 7.08 9.47
N ILE A 116 0.46 6.00 8.76
CA ILE A 116 1.35 4.87 8.51
C ILE A 116 1.44 4.65 7.00
N VAL A 117 2.64 4.46 6.48
CA VAL A 117 2.81 3.96 5.11
C VAL A 117 2.68 2.44 5.17
N VAL A 118 1.54 1.92 4.72
CA VAL A 118 1.14 0.52 4.93
C VAL A 118 1.41 -0.39 3.75
N GLU A 119 1.93 0.18 2.66
CA GLU A 119 2.26 -0.57 1.46
C GLU A 119 3.35 0.14 0.68
N GLY A 120 4.37 -0.58 0.32
CA GLY A 120 5.45 -0.13 -0.54
C GLY A 120 6.53 -1.19 -0.64
N SER A 121 7.22 -1.22 -1.78
CA SER A 121 8.32 -2.14 -2.04
C SER A 121 9.31 -1.51 -3.01
N TYR A 122 10.45 -2.15 -3.25
CA TYR A 122 11.41 -1.73 -4.26
C TYR A 122 12.20 -2.92 -4.81
N PRO A 123 12.48 -2.98 -6.12
CA PRO A 123 13.19 -4.12 -6.70
C PRO A 123 14.68 -4.12 -6.35
N TYR A 124 15.23 -5.31 -6.10
CA TYR A 124 16.65 -5.53 -5.93
C TYR A 124 17.38 -5.91 -7.24
N THR A 125 16.62 -6.10 -8.32
CA THR A 125 17.14 -6.45 -9.64
C THR A 125 16.11 -6.14 -10.72
N LEU A 126 16.56 -5.90 -11.97
CA LEU A 126 15.69 -5.87 -13.16
C LEU A 126 15.48 -7.26 -13.77
N ARG A 127 16.23 -8.25 -13.31
CA ARG A 127 16.15 -9.61 -13.85
C ARG A 127 14.87 -10.28 -13.39
N SER A 128 14.20 -11.00 -14.30
CA SER A 128 13.13 -11.91 -14.00
C SER A 128 13.65 -13.35 -13.90
N GLU A 129 13.19 -14.11 -12.94
CA GLU A 129 13.53 -15.53 -12.74
C GLU A 129 12.45 -16.46 -13.30
N ASP A 130 11.32 -15.91 -13.72
CA ASP A 130 10.22 -16.63 -14.36
C ASP A 130 10.04 -16.22 -15.84
N ARG A 131 8.86 -16.44 -16.41
CA ARG A 131 8.55 -16.14 -17.81
C ARG A 131 7.89 -14.78 -18.03
N LEU A 132 7.43 -14.14 -16.93
CA LEU A 132 6.83 -12.83 -16.99
C LEU A 132 7.91 -11.75 -16.86
N LEU A 133 7.73 -10.69 -17.60
CA LEU A 133 8.57 -9.50 -17.41
C LEU A 133 8.11 -8.79 -16.13
N ASN A 134 9.07 -8.32 -15.34
CA ASN A 134 8.78 -7.53 -14.16
C ASN A 134 8.09 -6.21 -14.54
N ASP A 135 7.16 -5.75 -13.69
CA ASP A 135 6.46 -4.48 -13.85
C ASP A 135 7.41 -3.28 -13.76
N PHE A 136 8.47 -3.40 -12.97
CA PHE A 136 9.47 -2.37 -12.82
C PHE A 136 10.55 -2.50 -13.91
N THR A 137 10.80 -1.41 -14.62
CA THR A 137 11.69 -1.36 -15.78
C THR A 137 12.88 -0.41 -15.56
N LYS A 138 13.82 -0.38 -16.50
CA LYS A 138 14.93 0.59 -16.49
C LYS A 138 14.46 2.05 -16.54
N ALA A 139 13.31 2.33 -17.15
CA ALA A 139 12.75 3.67 -17.18
C ALA A 139 12.22 4.10 -15.80
N ASP A 140 11.81 3.14 -14.97
CA ASP A 140 11.30 3.41 -13.64
C ASP A 140 12.40 3.77 -12.64
N GLU A 141 13.64 3.32 -12.86
CA GLU A 141 14.80 3.79 -12.07
C GLU A 141 14.99 5.30 -12.16
N TYR A 142 14.79 5.88 -13.36
CA TYR A 142 14.90 7.34 -13.54
C TYR A 142 13.80 8.10 -12.77
N ARG A 143 12.59 7.55 -12.74
CA ARG A 143 11.47 8.15 -11.99
C ARG A 143 11.65 8.01 -10.50
N ALA A 144 12.16 6.86 -10.08
CA ALA A 144 12.38 6.55 -8.67
C ALA A 144 13.60 7.25 -8.07
N GLY A 145 14.62 7.51 -8.88
CA GLY A 145 15.91 8.07 -8.43
C GLY A 145 16.86 7.03 -7.82
N TYR A 146 16.51 5.74 -7.87
CA TYR A 146 17.33 4.65 -7.34
C TYR A 146 17.49 3.54 -8.40
N SER A 147 18.63 2.86 -8.41
CA SER A 147 18.85 1.70 -9.28
C SER A 147 18.16 0.46 -8.71
N ALA A 148 17.61 -0.40 -9.58
CA ALA A 148 17.09 -1.72 -9.20
C ALA A 148 18.27 -2.68 -8.97
N THR A 149 18.94 -2.53 -7.85
CA THR A 149 20.06 -3.32 -7.36
C THR A 149 19.90 -3.57 -5.87
N VAL A 150 20.62 -4.53 -5.32
CA VAL A 150 20.62 -4.81 -3.88
C VAL A 150 20.96 -3.57 -3.05
N GLU A 151 21.93 -2.77 -3.51
CA GLU A 151 22.29 -1.51 -2.87
C GLU A 151 21.19 -0.44 -3.05
N GLY A 152 20.65 -0.31 -4.27
CA GLY A 152 19.58 0.67 -4.55
C GLY A 152 18.30 0.38 -3.76
N GLN A 153 17.93 -0.90 -3.59
CA GLN A 153 16.82 -1.28 -2.71
C GLN A 153 17.08 -0.86 -1.25
N TYR A 154 18.30 -1.10 -0.75
CA TYR A 154 18.68 -0.67 0.60
C TYR A 154 18.62 0.84 0.78
N LEU A 155 19.20 1.60 -0.16
CA LEU A 155 19.21 3.07 -0.10
C LEU A 155 17.79 3.64 -0.17
N TYR A 156 16.97 3.13 -1.10
CA TYR A 156 15.56 3.54 -1.19
C TYR A 156 14.82 3.35 0.12
N LEU A 157 14.93 2.16 0.71
CA LEU A 157 14.22 1.86 1.96
C LEU A 157 14.72 2.69 3.13
N LYS A 158 16.03 2.91 3.20
CA LYS A 158 16.62 3.79 4.21
C LYS A 158 16.04 5.20 4.10
N ASP A 159 16.11 5.80 2.90
CA ASP A 159 15.63 7.15 2.68
C ASP A 159 14.11 7.28 2.88
N LEU A 160 13.35 6.23 2.52
CA LEU A 160 11.91 6.18 2.75
C LEU A 160 11.57 6.17 4.25
N LEU A 161 12.22 5.32 5.04
CA LEU A 161 11.98 5.22 6.49
C LEU A 161 12.40 6.51 7.20
N GLU A 162 13.57 7.06 6.88
CA GLU A 162 14.02 8.37 7.39
C GLU A 162 13.02 9.47 7.02
N GLY A 163 12.53 9.46 5.77
CA GLY A 163 11.55 10.45 5.31
C GLY A 163 10.20 10.34 6.02
N ILE A 164 9.72 9.13 6.31
CA ILE A 164 8.49 8.89 7.08
C ILE A 164 8.66 9.41 8.52
N ASP A 165 9.76 9.09 9.18
CA ASP A 165 10.06 9.54 10.54
C ASP A 165 10.15 11.07 10.63
N GLU A 166 10.94 11.71 9.77
CA GLU A 166 11.07 13.17 9.69
C GLU A 166 9.76 13.91 9.41
N ALA A 167 8.82 13.23 8.74
CA ALA A 167 7.47 13.76 8.51
C ALA A 167 6.53 13.52 9.70
N GLY A 168 6.98 12.76 10.71
CA GLY A 168 6.18 12.34 11.85
C GLY A 168 5.19 11.21 11.55
N GLY A 169 5.45 10.40 10.53
CA GLY A 169 4.72 9.15 10.29
C GLY A 169 5.03 8.11 11.37
N SER A 170 4.11 7.21 11.61
CA SER A 170 4.20 6.24 12.73
C SER A 170 4.84 4.90 12.33
N GLY A 171 5.13 4.67 11.05
CA GLY A 171 5.80 3.44 10.61
C GLY A 171 5.58 3.11 9.14
N PHE A 172 6.11 1.95 8.76
CA PHE A 172 6.07 1.41 7.41
C PHE A 172 5.86 -0.11 7.41
N PHE A 173 5.00 -0.58 6.51
CA PHE A 173 4.86 -2.00 6.21
C PHE A 173 5.37 -2.28 4.80
N TYR A 174 6.33 -3.19 4.71
CA TYR A 174 6.85 -3.63 3.41
C TYR A 174 5.86 -4.56 2.72
N TRP A 175 5.49 -4.23 1.46
CA TRP A 175 4.57 -5.05 0.69
C TRP A 175 5.26 -6.30 0.15
N GLU A 176 4.71 -7.48 0.48
CA GLU A 176 5.14 -8.79 -0.03
C GLU A 176 6.64 -9.06 0.13
N ALA A 177 7.13 -8.86 1.34
CA ALA A 177 8.55 -9.01 1.70
C ALA A 177 9.17 -10.37 1.31
N ALA A 178 8.35 -11.41 1.21
CA ALA A 178 8.78 -12.80 1.04
C ALA A 178 8.24 -13.44 -0.25
N TRP A 179 8.12 -12.68 -1.34
CA TRP A 179 7.84 -13.27 -2.64
C TRP A 179 8.82 -14.41 -2.95
N LYS A 180 8.29 -15.55 -3.27
CA LYS A 180 9.08 -16.67 -3.77
C LYS A 180 9.18 -16.56 -5.28
N THR A 181 10.41 -16.68 -5.78
CA THR A 181 10.71 -16.61 -7.21
C THR A 181 10.93 -18.00 -7.81
N GLY A 182 10.75 -18.16 -9.12
CA GLY A 182 11.09 -19.37 -9.84
C GLY A 182 10.14 -19.68 -10.98
N LYS A 183 10.63 -20.49 -11.91
CA LYS A 183 9.99 -20.78 -13.21
C LYS A 183 8.53 -21.24 -13.13
N ASP A 184 8.19 -22.00 -12.08
CA ASP A 184 6.86 -22.59 -11.90
C ASP A 184 6.11 -21.96 -10.71
N ILE A 185 6.57 -20.82 -10.23
CA ILE A 185 5.94 -20.05 -9.15
C ILE A 185 5.02 -19.00 -9.76
N THR A 186 3.82 -18.88 -9.21
CA THR A 186 2.84 -17.85 -9.60
C THR A 186 2.53 -16.94 -8.40
N TRP A 187 2.04 -15.75 -8.67
CA TRP A 187 1.58 -14.81 -7.65
C TRP A 187 0.32 -15.29 -6.89
N ALA A 188 -0.38 -16.29 -7.41
CA ALA A 188 -1.56 -16.88 -6.78
C ALA A 188 -1.54 -18.40 -6.90
N THR A 189 -2.36 -19.08 -6.09
CA THR A 189 -2.60 -20.51 -6.24
C THR A 189 -3.30 -20.80 -7.56
N GLU A 190 -3.24 -22.05 -8.04
CA GLU A 190 -3.97 -22.49 -9.24
C GLU A 190 -5.47 -22.19 -9.14
N ALA A 191 -6.08 -22.42 -7.98
CA ALA A 191 -7.47 -22.06 -7.72
C ALA A 191 -7.71 -20.54 -7.79
N GLY A 192 -6.81 -19.72 -7.26
CA GLY A 192 -6.87 -18.27 -7.37
C GLY A 192 -6.74 -17.78 -8.80
N MET A 193 -5.80 -18.33 -9.57
CA MET A 193 -5.64 -18.03 -10.99
C MET A 193 -6.89 -18.37 -11.80
N HIS A 194 -7.54 -19.49 -11.47
CA HIS A 194 -8.82 -19.88 -12.10
C HIS A 194 -9.97 -18.93 -11.69
N TYR A 195 -10.02 -18.54 -10.42
CA TYR A 195 -11.06 -17.66 -9.88
C TYR A 195 -11.09 -16.28 -10.57
N ILE A 196 -9.95 -15.66 -10.80
CA ILE A 196 -9.87 -14.37 -11.49
C ILE A 196 -10.15 -14.50 -13.00
N LYS A 197 -10.49 -15.69 -13.47
CA LYS A 197 -10.78 -15.98 -14.88
C LYS A 197 -9.65 -15.54 -15.81
N CYS A 198 -8.45 -15.63 -15.33
CA CYS A 198 -7.27 -15.48 -16.16
C CYS A 198 -7.30 -16.57 -17.23
N GLY A 199 -7.70 -16.21 -18.43
CA GLY A 199 -7.67 -17.08 -19.59
C GLY A 199 -6.24 -17.43 -20.03
N ARG A 200 -6.05 -17.63 -21.32
CA ARG A 200 -4.71 -17.92 -21.91
C ARG A 200 -3.67 -16.81 -21.66
N GLU A 201 -4.11 -15.63 -21.25
CA GLU A 201 -3.26 -14.47 -20.98
C GLU A 201 -2.62 -14.50 -19.60
N CYS A 202 -3.12 -15.32 -18.68
CA CYS A 202 -2.48 -15.53 -17.38
C CYS A 202 -1.35 -16.54 -17.52
N GLN A 203 -0.20 -16.00 -17.84
CA GLN A 203 1.03 -16.78 -17.78
C GLN A 203 1.39 -17.07 -16.33
N THR A 204 1.91 -18.26 -16.07
CA THR A 204 2.53 -18.58 -14.79
C THR A 204 3.72 -17.67 -14.55
N GLY A 205 3.78 -17.05 -13.40
CA GLY A 205 4.84 -16.13 -13.00
C GLY A 205 4.36 -15.04 -12.06
N ASN A 206 5.26 -14.13 -11.72
CA ASN A 206 4.99 -12.99 -10.86
C ASN A 206 5.78 -11.76 -11.34
N THR A 207 5.09 -10.77 -11.84
CA THR A 207 5.69 -9.53 -12.36
C THR A 207 6.37 -8.66 -11.29
N ARG A 208 6.27 -9.02 -10.02
CA ARG A 208 6.84 -8.31 -8.86
C ARG A 208 7.77 -9.16 -8.00
N GLU A 209 8.16 -10.34 -8.48
CA GLU A 209 9.02 -11.27 -7.75
C GLU A 209 10.36 -10.65 -7.34
N ASN A 210 10.85 -9.69 -8.10
CA ASN A 210 12.11 -8.99 -7.87
C ASN A 210 12.03 -7.92 -6.76
N GLN A 211 10.87 -7.75 -6.13
CA GLN A 211 10.65 -6.75 -5.07
C GLN A 211 10.71 -7.34 -3.66
N ALA A 212 11.02 -8.63 -3.51
CA ALA A 212 11.17 -9.24 -2.20
C ALA A 212 12.39 -8.71 -1.41
N LEU A 213 12.40 -8.95 -0.10
CA LEU A 213 13.57 -8.73 0.78
C LEU A 213 14.47 -9.97 0.90
N PHE A 214 14.23 -10.96 0.06
CA PHE A 214 15.02 -12.17 -0.11
C PHE A 214 15.34 -12.37 -1.58
N ASP A 215 16.53 -12.87 -1.88
CA ASP A 215 16.91 -13.20 -3.24
C ASP A 215 16.23 -14.50 -3.74
N LYS A 216 16.50 -14.87 -5.01
CA LYS A 216 15.94 -16.07 -5.64
C LYS A 216 16.25 -17.38 -4.90
N ASP A 217 17.31 -17.40 -4.11
CA ASP A 217 17.73 -18.57 -3.32
C ASP A 217 17.20 -18.52 -1.88
N GLY A 218 16.37 -17.52 -1.54
CA GLY A 218 15.78 -17.30 -0.24
C GLY A 218 16.73 -16.69 0.79
N LYS A 219 17.86 -16.13 0.34
CA LYS A 219 18.83 -15.47 1.20
C LYS A 219 18.39 -14.03 1.47
N ALA A 220 18.39 -13.65 2.75
CA ALA A 220 18.06 -12.29 3.18
C ALA A 220 18.93 -11.23 2.52
N LEU A 221 18.30 -10.19 1.98
CA LEU A 221 18.97 -9.05 1.37
C LEU A 221 19.36 -8.00 2.43
N PRO A 222 20.42 -7.20 2.18
CA PRO A 222 20.85 -6.14 3.11
C PRO A 222 19.74 -5.16 3.49
N ALA A 223 18.76 -4.95 2.63
CA ALA A 223 17.62 -4.09 2.86
C ALA A 223 16.80 -4.45 4.12
N LEU A 224 16.81 -5.73 4.54
CA LEU A 224 16.20 -6.15 5.82
C LEU A 224 16.80 -5.46 7.04
N LYS A 225 18.05 -4.99 6.96
CA LYS A 225 18.73 -4.35 8.10
C LYS A 225 18.14 -2.98 8.46
N VAL A 226 17.42 -2.33 7.54
CA VAL A 226 16.81 -1.02 7.82
C VAL A 226 15.70 -1.10 8.88
N PHE A 227 15.14 -2.29 9.11
CA PHE A 227 14.10 -2.54 10.12
C PHE A 227 14.64 -2.89 11.52
N ASN A 228 15.96 -2.93 11.70
CA ASN A 228 16.61 -3.30 12.98
C ASN A 228 17.11 -2.08 13.79
N ASN A 229 16.70 -0.88 13.43
CA ASN A 229 17.10 0.36 14.12
C ASN A 229 16.04 0.82 15.10
#